data_65428008cc255a9030a0dbc704fc63ed
#
_entry.id   65428008cc255a9030a0dbc704fc63ed
#
_cell.length_a   1.000
_cell.length_b   1.000
_cell.length_c   1.000
_cell.angle_alpha   90.00
_cell.angle_beta   90.00
_cell.angle_gamma   90.00
#
_symmetry.space_group_name_H-M   'P 1'
#
loop_
_entity.id
_entity.type
_entity.pdbx_description
1 polymer ?
#
loop_
_entity_poly.entity_id
_entity_poly.type
_entity_poly.pdbx_seq_one_letter_code
_entity_poly.pdbx_strand_id
1 'polypeptide(L)'
;MNEADVGKQKQGIREMKENLQRIKLRFIKLINPVIMTIPFMVCWMLYYQEKMWTQPFYRRGNWLMALLYILVYMVYGHIYDAFLVSLVRISELIYSQCLSAFITDAIMYIISWLLIRHLPAVWPLLLVFGAQILISAIWSTIVHQWYFNSFEAKQTVVVYDNREGVEQLLEEYGLDKKFHVKKVINTAECMQEKLENLSDTDVIFLCGVHSHERNVILKYCIANHISVYVIPRIGDVLMSGAKRMHMLHLPILMVERYNPRIEYLFIKRLFDVLLSGIALILLSPIFLITAIAVKVTDGGPVFYRQTRLTKDGKKFDVLKFRSMRIDAEKDGVARLSTGDKDDRITKVGHIIRKVRIDELPQLINILKGDMTIVGPRPERPEIAAQYEEILPEFALRLQVKAGLTGYAQVYGKYNTTPYDKLQMDLMYISKPSLLEDLRIIFATIKILFVPESTEGVEEGRNTAMEKKRVDARWHEISVEKQ
;
A
#
# COMPACT_ATOMS: atom_id res chain seq x y z
N MET A 1 42.92 -30.32 -5.67
CA MET A 1 41.57 -29.84 -5.60
C MET A 1 41.52 -28.54 -6.35
N ASN A 2 40.81 -28.47 -7.50
CA ASN A 2 40.81 -27.27 -8.36
C ASN A 2 40.12 -26.11 -7.64
N GLU A 3 40.62 -24.88 -7.84
CA GLU A 3 39.97 -23.66 -7.29
C GLU A 3 38.48 -23.57 -7.56
N ALA A 4 38.03 -24.11 -8.71
CA ALA A 4 36.61 -24.21 -9.08
C ALA A 4 35.81 -25.16 -8.15
N ASP A 5 36.41 -26.24 -7.63
CA ASP A 5 35.74 -27.16 -6.71
C ASP A 5 35.64 -26.57 -5.30
N VAL A 6 36.64 -25.83 -4.87
CA VAL A 6 36.63 -25.09 -3.59
C VAL A 6 35.59 -23.97 -3.60
N GLY A 7 35.48 -23.28 -4.75
CA GLY A 7 34.41 -22.25 -4.97
C GLY A 7 33.00 -22.84 -4.88
N LYS A 8 32.71 -23.93 -5.57
CA LYS A 8 31.42 -24.63 -5.51
C LYS A 8 31.07 -25.13 -4.12
N GLN A 9 32.07 -25.68 -3.39
CA GLN A 9 31.83 -26.15 -2.03
C GLN A 9 31.53 -25.01 -1.04
N LYS A 10 32.24 -23.88 -1.14
CA LYS A 10 31.92 -22.67 -0.35
C LYS A 10 30.54 -22.12 -0.66
N GLN A 11 30.15 -22.09 -1.94
CA GLN A 11 28.82 -21.62 -2.37
C GLN A 11 27.71 -22.53 -1.83
N GLY A 12 27.87 -23.86 -1.90
CA GLY A 12 26.90 -24.81 -1.34
C GLY A 12 26.72 -24.68 0.18
N ILE A 13 27.81 -24.45 0.92
CA ILE A 13 27.78 -24.22 2.37
C ILE A 13 27.03 -22.91 2.68
N ARG A 14 27.25 -21.84 1.91
CA ARG A 14 26.58 -20.55 2.05
C ARG A 14 25.08 -20.68 1.79
N GLU A 15 24.67 -21.34 0.70
CA GLU A 15 23.27 -21.59 0.38
C GLU A 15 22.54 -22.42 1.45
N MET A 16 23.21 -23.45 1.99
CA MET A 16 22.65 -24.27 3.07
C MET A 16 22.46 -23.43 4.34
N LYS A 17 23.40 -22.56 4.71
CA LYS A 17 23.32 -21.66 5.86
C LYS A 17 22.16 -20.65 5.67
N GLU A 18 22.04 -20.05 4.49
CA GLU A 18 20.94 -19.13 4.18
C GLU A 18 19.56 -19.82 4.21
N ASN A 19 19.45 -21.02 3.68
CA ASN A 19 18.22 -21.79 3.72
C ASN A 19 17.81 -22.13 5.16
N LEU A 20 18.74 -22.53 6.00
CA LEU A 20 18.48 -22.79 7.42
C LEU A 20 18.03 -21.53 8.16
N GLN A 21 18.65 -20.39 7.88
CA GLN A 21 18.26 -19.09 8.44
C GLN A 21 16.84 -18.67 7.97
N ARG A 22 16.51 -18.87 6.68
CA ARG A 22 15.15 -18.63 6.14
C ARG A 22 14.11 -19.51 6.83
N ILE A 23 14.43 -20.78 7.10
CA ILE A 23 13.54 -21.69 7.83
C ILE A 23 13.33 -21.17 9.26
N LYS A 24 14.38 -20.82 9.99
CA LYS A 24 14.30 -20.22 11.34
C LYS A 24 13.42 -18.98 11.35
N LEU A 25 13.59 -18.07 10.38
CA LEU A 25 12.78 -16.87 10.25
C LEU A 25 11.28 -17.18 10.03
N ARG A 26 10.96 -18.21 9.21
CA ARG A 26 9.58 -18.66 9.03
C ARG A 26 8.95 -19.16 10.34
N PHE A 27 9.68 -19.97 11.10
CA PHE A 27 9.21 -20.44 12.40
C PHE A 27 8.99 -19.30 13.40
N ILE A 28 9.92 -18.35 13.49
CA ILE A 28 9.78 -17.17 14.36
C ILE A 28 8.53 -16.34 13.98
N LYS A 29 8.27 -16.17 12.68
CA LYS A 29 7.06 -15.50 12.21
C LYS A 29 5.77 -16.24 12.58
N LEU A 30 5.78 -17.58 12.57
CA LEU A 30 4.64 -18.40 12.98
C LEU A 30 4.39 -18.41 14.50
N ILE A 31 5.39 -18.13 15.30
CA ILE A 31 5.26 -18.01 16.76
C ILE A 31 4.45 -16.75 17.13
N ASN A 32 4.58 -15.66 16.38
CA ASN A 32 3.89 -14.40 16.69
C ASN A 32 2.36 -14.55 16.79
N PRO A 33 1.62 -15.12 15.82
CA PRO A 33 0.18 -15.35 15.95
C PRO A 33 -0.21 -16.17 17.17
N VAL A 34 0.61 -17.17 17.53
CA VAL A 34 0.34 -18.01 18.71
C VAL A 34 0.46 -17.20 20.00
N ILE A 35 1.55 -16.42 20.14
CA ILE A 35 1.75 -15.58 21.33
C ILE A 35 0.67 -14.50 21.43
N MET A 36 0.29 -13.88 20.33
CA MET A 36 -0.76 -12.85 20.29
C MET A 36 -2.16 -13.41 20.64
N THR A 37 -2.38 -14.71 20.46
CA THR A 37 -3.63 -15.38 20.81
C THR A 37 -3.75 -15.62 22.33
N ILE A 38 -2.64 -15.75 23.06
CA ILE A 38 -2.65 -16.11 24.49
C ILE A 38 -3.50 -15.16 25.34
N PRO A 39 -3.33 -13.82 25.29
CA PRO A 39 -4.13 -12.91 26.11
C PRO A 39 -5.63 -13.05 25.83
N PHE A 40 -6.03 -13.19 24.57
CA PHE A 40 -7.44 -13.41 24.23
C PHE A 40 -7.96 -14.73 24.80
N MET A 41 -7.20 -15.82 24.68
CA MET A 41 -7.63 -17.12 25.22
C MET A 41 -7.74 -17.15 26.73
N VAL A 42 -6.84 -16.46 27.43
CA VAL A 42 -6.94 -16.28 28.89
C VAL A 42 -8.23 -15.53 29.24
N CYS A 43 -8.51 -14.42 28.56
CA CYS A 43 -9.73 -13.66 28.75
C CYS A 43 -10.99 -14.48 28.40
N TRP A 44 -10.96 -15.22 27.28
CA TRP A 44 -12.05 -16.10 26.88
C TRP A 44 -12.37 -17.13 27.96
N MET A 45 -11.37 -17.85 28.47
CA MET A 45 -11.55 -18.91 29.48
C MET A 45 -11.99 -18.35 30.84
N LEU A 46 -11.46 -17.19 31.26
CA LEU A 46 -11.76 -16.65 32.60
C LEU A 46 -13.03 -15.82 32.65
N TYR A 47 -13.49 -15.28 31.50
CA TYR A 47 -14.55 -14.28 31.56
C TYR A 47 -15.70 -14.51 30.57
N TYR A 48 -15.45 -14.84 29.32
CA TYR A 48 -16.51 -14.95 28.30
C TYR A 48 -17.14 -16.33 28.23
N GLN A 49 -16.36 -17.37 28.39
CA GLN A 49 -16.83 -18.77 28.28
C GLN A 49 -17.96 -19.10 29.27
N GLU A 50 -17.85 -18.63 30.52
CA GLU A 50 -18.87 -18.91 31.54
C GLU A 50 -20.19 -18.20 31.27
N LYS A 51 -20.19 -17.15 30.44
CA LYS A 51 -21.39 -16.36 30.10
C LYS A 51 -22.11 -16.82 28.85
N MET A 52 -21.69 -17.92 28.27
CA MET A 52 -22.33 -18.48 27.06
C MET A 52 -23.80 -18.87 27.37
N TRP A 53 -24.68 -18.65 26.38
CA TRP A 53 -26.07 -19.05 26.46
C TRP A 53 -26.28 -20.55 26.62
N THR A 54 -25.38 -21.34 25.99
CA THR A 54 -25.32 -22.80 26.10
C THR A 54 -24.27 -23.19 27.14
N GLN A 55 -24.17 -24.52 27.42
CA GLN A 55 -23.10 -24.99 28.31
C GLN A 55 -21.70 -24.54 27.78
N PRO A 56 -20.78 -24.18 28.68
CA PRO A 56 -19.41 -23.82 28.32
C PRO A 56 -18.76 -24.85 27.41
N PHE A 57 -17.94 -24.41 26.49
CA PHE A 57 -17.22 -25.32 25.60
C PHE A 57 -16.33 -26.26 26.42
N TYR A 58 -16.59 -27.55 26.31
CA TYR A 58 -15.63 -28.55 26.71
C TYR A 58 -14.46 -28.50 25.70
N ARG A 59 -13.26 -28.72 26.13
CA ARG A 59 -11.96 -28.69 25.42
C ARG A 59 -11.96 -28.32 23.91
N ARG A 60 -12.75 -29.02 23.09
CA ARG A 60 -12.73 -28.87 21.60
C ARG A 60 -13.18 -27.49 21.11
N GLY A 61 -14.18 -26.91 21.72
CA GLY A 61 -14.66 -25.57 21.34
C GLY A 61 -13.63 -24.47 21.64
N ASN A 62 -12.91 -24.59 22.75
CA ASN A 62 -11.85 -23.64 23.12
C ASN A 62 -10.68 -23.68 22.13
N TRP A 63 -10.28 -24.89 21.67
CA TRP A 63 -9.26 -25.03 20.62
C TRP A 63 -9.73 -24.42 19.29
N LEU A 64 -11.01 -24.54 18.96
CA LEU A 64 -11.58 -23.92 17.78
C LEU A 64 -11.51 -22.38 17.86
N MET A 65 -11.81 -21.79 19.04
CA MET A 65 -11.68 -20.35 19.27
C MET A 65 -10.24 -19.88 19.12
N ALA A 66 -9.26 -20.64 19.65
CA ALA A 66 -7.84 -20.34 19.49
C ALA A 66 -7.41 -20.40 18.01
N LEU A 67 -7.81 -21.48 17.31
CA LEU A 67 -7.49 -21.64 15.89
C LEU A 67 -8.10 -20.52 15.05
N LEU A 68 -9.36 -20.17 15.31
CA LEU A 68 -10.05 -19.09 14.61
C LEU A 68 -9.34 -17.74 14.83
N TYR A 69 -8.92 -17.47 16.07
CA TYR A 69 -8.14 -16.28 16.39
C TYR A 69 -6.84 -16.23 15.57
N ILE A 70 -6.06 -17.32 15.58
CA ILE A 70 -4.80 -17.43 14.83
C ILE A 70 -5.04 -17.19 13.33
N LEU A 71 -6.07 -17.82 12.75
CA LEU A 71 -6.38 -17.69 11.31
C LEU A 71 -6.74 -16.24 10.95
N VAL A 72 -7.63 -15.62 11.72
CA VAL A 72 -8.05 -14.22 11.49
C VAL A 72 -6.85 -13.28 11.66
N TYR A 73 -6.07 -13.44 12.73
CA TYR A 73 -4.87 -12.63 12.96
C TYR A 73 -3.83 -12.81 11.85
N MET A 74 -3.62 -14.03 11.33
CA MET A 74 -2.71 -14.28 10.21
C MET A 74 -3.18 -13.57 8.93
N VAL A 75 -4.48 -13.58 8.65
CA VAL A 75 -5.03 -12.87 7.47
C VAL A 75 -4.75 -11.38 7.56
N TYR A 76 -5.12 -10.75 8.68
CA TYR A 76 -4.87 -9.30 8.86
C TYR A 76 -3.38 -8.98 9.01
N GLY A 77 -2.60 -9.85 9.65
CA GLY A 77 -1.16 -9.72 9.73
C GLY A 77 -0.46 -9.72 8.36
N HIS A 78 -0.97 -10.50 7.39
CA HIS A 78 -0.51 -10.44 6.00
C HIS A 78 -0.96 -9.16 5.28
N ILE A 79 -2.19 -8.69 5.52
CA ILE A 79 -2.72 -7.46 4.92
C ILE A 79 -1.93 -6.24 5.39
N TYR A 80 -1.57 -6.19 6.67
CA TYR A 80 -0.87 -5.05 7.28
C TYR A 80 0.64 -5.17 7.31
N ASP A 81 1.21 -6.21 6.71
CA ASP A 81 2.66 -6.46 6.68
C ASP A 81 3.29 -6.67 8.08
N ALA A 82 2.49 -7.20 9.04
CA ALA A 82 2.89 -7.43 10.44
C ALA A 82 4.05 -8.43 10.61
N PHE A 83 4.41 -9.15 9.54
CA PHE A 83 5.47 -10.17 9.52
C PHE A 83 6.69 -9.77 8.68
N LEU A 84 6.75 -8.53 8.14
CA LEU A 84 7.86 -8.04 7.31
C LEU A 84 9.03 -7.50 8.13
N VAL A 85 9.55 -8.31 9.05
CA VAL A 85 10.62 -7.94 10.00
C VAL A 85 11.85 -7.29 9.34
N SER A 86 12.17 -7.68 8.10
CA SER A 86 13.39 -7.27 7.42
C SER A 86 13.25 -6.06 6.49
N LEU A 87 12.05 -5.50 6.34
CA LEU A 87 11.75 -4.46 5.35
C LEU A 87 11.10 -3.21 5.95
N VAL A 88 10.66 -3.28 7.20
CA VAL A 88 9.95 -2.19 7.87
C VAL A 88 10.65 -1.81 9.17
N ARG A 89 10.48 -0.57 9.60
CA ARG A 89 10.98 -0.10 10.90
C ARG A 89 10.26 -0.79 12.06
N ILE A 90 10.91 -0.86 13.23
CA ILE A 90 10.32 -1.49 14.44
C ILE A 90 8.97 -0.85 14.80
N SER A 91 8.87 0.47 14.74
CA SER A 91 7.63 1.21 15.02
C SER A 91 6.48 0.83 14.08
N GLU A 92 6.76 0.70 12.79
CA GLU A 92 5.79 0.27 11.78
C GLU A 92 5.37 -1.19 11.97
N LEU A 93 6.31 -2.04 12.39
CA LEU A 93 6.04 -3.45 12.68
C LEU A 93 5.11 -3.58 13.89
N ILE A 94 5.40 -2.87 14.99
CA ILE A 94 4.54 -2.81 16.19
C ILE A 94 3.15 -2.30 15.81
N TYR A 95 3.08 -1.19 15.08
CA TYR A 95 1.82 -0.61 14.65
C TYR A 95 0.99 -1.59 13.80
N SER A 96 1.62 -2.28 12.85
CA SER A 96 0.97 -3.28 12.00
C SER A 96 0.42 -4.47 12.80
N GLN A 97 1.16 -4.94 13.80
CA GLN A 97 0.73 -6.02 14.70
C GLN A 97 -0.41 -5.58 15.62
N CYS A 98 -0.33 -4.38 16.20
CA CYS A 98 -1.38 -3.82 17.04
C CYS A 98 -2.68 -3.63 16.24
N LEU A 99 -2.60 -3.13 15.01
CA LEU A 99 -3.77 -2.95 14.15
C LEU A 99 -4.39 -4.31 13.77
N SER A 100 -3.56 -5.30 13.45
CA SER A 100 -4.02 -6.67 13.19
C SER A 100 -4.72 -7.28 14.39
N ALA A 101 -4.16 -7.10 15.59
CA ALA A 101 -4.75 -7.56 16.84
C ALA A 101 -6.08 -6.86 17.13
N PHE A 102 -6.14 -5.55 17.01
CA PHE A 102 -7.35 -4.77 17.25
C PHE A 102 -8.53 -5.23 16.39
N ILE A 103 -8.30 -5.43 15.08
CA ILE A 103 -9.35 -5.91 14.17
C ILE A 103 -9.74 -7.35 14.49
N THR A 104 -8.75 -8.20 14.81
CA THR A 104 -9.01 -9.59 15.21
C THR A 104 -9.85 -9.64 16.48
N ASP A 105 -9.50 -8.85 17.49
CA ASP A 105 -10.23 -8.75 18.76
C ASP A 105 -11.66 -8.24 18.52
N ALA A 106 -11.87 -7.26 17.66
CA ALA A 106 -13.20 -6.78 17.30
C ALA A 106 -14.06 -7.89 16.64
N ILE A 107 -13.48 -8.67 15.73
CA ILE A 107 -14.18 -9.80 15.11
C ILE A 107 -14.49 -10.88 16.15
N MET A 108 -13.52 -11.21 16.98
CA MET A 108 -13.71 -12.22 18.05
C MET A 108 -14.72 -11.76 19.10
N TYR A 109 -14.81 -10.44 19.36
CA TYR A 109 -15.85 -9.87 20.21
C TYR A 109 -17.25 -10.07 19.62
N ILE A 110 -17.43 -9.83 18.32
CA ILE A 110 -18.70 -10.08 17.63
C ILE A 110 -19.07 -11.56 17.71
N ILE A 111 -18.12 -12.47 17.52
CA ILE A 111 -18.33 -13.91 17.64
C ILE A 111 -18.71 -14.28 19.07
N SER A 112 -18.01 -13.71 20.06
CA SER A 112 -18.34 -13.91 21.47
C SER A 112 -19.73 -13.41 21.81
N TRP A 113 -20.14 -12.24 21.29
CA TRP A 113 -21.49 -11.71 21.43
C TRP A 113 -22.57 -12.66 20.86
N LEU A 114 -22.34 -13.19 19.67
CA LEU A 114 -23.25 -14.17 19.06
C LEU A 114 -23.41 -15.44 19.92
N LEU A 115 -22.33 -15.91 20.54
CA LEU A 115 -22.34 -17.09 21.41
C LEU A 115 -23.00 -16.83 22.76
N ILE A 116 -22.81 -15.63 23.32
CA ILE A 116 -23.35 -15.22 24.63
C ILE A 116 -24.82 -14.76 24.51
N ARG A 117 -25.25 -14.29 23.32
CA ARG A 117 -26.59 -13.76 23.00
C ARG A 117 -26.98 -12.48 23.74
N HIS A 118 -26.14 -11.91 24.56
CA HIS A 118 -26.29 -10.57 25.14
C HIS A 118 -24.95 -9.83 25.00
N LEU A 119 -24.98 -8.48 25.02
CA LEU A 119 -23.78 -7.68 24.81
C LEU A 119 -22.78 -7.91 25.96
N PRO A 120 -21.64 -8.56 25.72
CA PRO A 120 -20.67 -8.80 26.78
C PRO A 120 -19.93 -7.50 27.13
N ALA A 121 -19.40 -7.42 28.35
CA ALA A 121 -18.59 -6.27 28.75
C ALA A 121 -17.33 -6.15 27.88
N VAL A 122 -17.00 -4.91 27.50
CA VAL A 122 -15.85 -4.61 26.59
C VAL A 122 -14.54 -4.48 27.37
N TRP A 123 -14.59 -4.09 28.64
CA TRP A 123 -13.38 -3.79 29.42
C TRP A 123 -12.34 -4.93 29.50
N PRO A 124 -12.71 -6.25 29.54
CA PRO A 124 -11.71 -7.30 29.53
C PRO A 124 -10.92 -7.34 28.24
N LEU A 125 -11.57 -7.00 27.12
CA LEU A 125 -10.92 -6.94 25.80
C LEU A 125 -9.92 -5.78 25.72
N LEU A 126 -10.19 -4.66 26.41
CA LEU A 126 -9.21 -3.56 26.49
C LEU A 126 -7.93 -3.99 27.24
N LEU A 127 -8.04 -4.85 28.25
CA LEU A 127 -6.88 -5.44 28.92
C LEU A 127 -6.12 -6.40 28.01
N VAL A 128 -6.85 -7.21 27.23
CA VAL A 128 -6.27 -8.10 26.21
C VAL A 128 -5.45 -7.28 25.22
N PHE A 129 -6.04 -6.23 24.67
CA PHE A 129 -5.37 -5.37 23.69
C PHE A 129 -4.14 -4.67 24.31
N GLY A 130 -4.23 -4.19 25.55
CA GLY A 130 -3.08 -3.63 26.26
C GLY A 130 -1.92 -4.63 26.42
N ALA A 131 -2.22 -5.89 26.78
CA ALA A 131 -1.23 -6.96 26.86
C ALA A 131 -0.63 -7.27 25.47
N GLN A 132 -1.43 -7.26 24.41
CA GLN A 132 -0.97 -7.50 23.04
C GLN A 132 -0.05 -6.38 22.52
N ILE A 133 -0.30 -5.13 22.88
CA ILE A 133 0.61 -4.01 22.58
C ILE A 133 2.00 -4.27 23.20
N LEU A 134 2.04 -4.68 24.47
CA LEU A 134 3.31 -5.01 25.13
C LEU A 134 4.02 -6.19 24.48
N ILE A 135 3.29 -7.26 24.19
CA ILE A 135 3.81 -8.44 23.49
C ILE A 135 4.36 -8.05 22.13
N SER A 136 3.62 -7.24 21.36
CA SER A 136 4.04 -6.76 20.05
C SER A 136 5.34 -5.95 20.13
N ALA A 137 5.45 -5.04 21.09
CA ALA A 137 6.65 -4.23 21.30
C ALA A 137 7.86 -5.11 21.65
N ILE A 138 7.71 -6.04 22.60
CA ILE A 138 8.78 -6.96 23.01
C ILE A 138 9.19 -7.86 21.85
N TRP A 139 8.23 -8.53 21.21
CA TRP A 139 8.50 -9.47 20.12
C TRP A 139 9.16 -8.77 18.92
N SER A 140 8.64 -7.62 18.49
CA SER A 140 9.18 -6.87 17.36
C SER A 140 10.62 -6.42 17.62
N THR A 141 10.93 -5.94 18.83
CA THR A 141 12.27 -5.50 19.19
C THR A 141 13.26 -6.68 19.20
N ILE A 142 12.88 -7.79 19.87
CA ILE A 142 13.73 -8.98 19.96
C ILE A 142 13.99 -9.59 18.58
N VAL A 143 12.94 -9.78 17.79
CA VAL A 143 13.06 -10.45 16.49
C VAL A 143 13.76 -9.56 15.46
N HIS A 144 13.54 -8.25 15.50
CA HIS A 144 14.27 -7.31 14.65
C HIS A 144 15.78 -7.30 14.98
N GLN A 145 16.15 -7.21 16.26
CA GLN A 145 17.56 -7.28 16.68
C GLN A 145 18.18 -8.64 16.31
N TRP A 146 17.45 -9.75 16.60
CA TRP A 146 17.92 -11.08 16.23
C TRP A 146 18.15 -11.21 14.71
N TYR A 147 17.23 -10.66 13.89
CA TYR A 147 17.36 -10.72 12.44
C TYR A 147 18.65 -10.02 11.97
N PHE A 148 18.86 -8.77 12.35
CA PHE A 148 20.02 -8.00 11.89
C PHE A 148 21.35 -8.46 12.51
N ASN A 149 21.33 -9.16 13.65
CA ASN A 149 22.52 -9.80 14.21
C ASN A 149 22.83 -11.16 13.56
N SER A 150 21.83 -11.84 12.99
CA SER A 150 21.98 -13.18 12.42
C SER A 150 22.20 -13.18 10.91
N PHE A 151 21.71 -12.16 10.21
CA PHE A 151 21.83 -12.05 8.76
C PHE A 151 22.79 -10.93 8.40
N GLU A 152 23.80 -11.28 7.60
CA GLU A 152 24.74 -10.31 7.04
C GLU A 152 24.04 -9.39 6.02
N ALA A 153 24.45 -8.12 5.97
CA ALA A 153 23.95 -7.19 4.97
C ALA A 153 24.34 -7.69 3.57
N LYS A 154 23.38 -7.66 2.65
CA LYS A 154 23.60 -8.09 1.27
C LYS A 154 24.39 -7.05 0.50
N GLN A 155 25.48 -7.48 -0.11
CA GLN A 155 26.28 -6.62 -0.98
C GLN A 155 25.44 -6.22 -2.20
N THR A 156 25.22 -4.93 -2.36
CA THR A 156 24.22 -4.41 -3.29
C THR A 156 24.83 -3.43 -4.28
N VAL A 157 24.45 -3.55 -5.55
CA VAL A 157 24.76 -2.58 -6.61
C VAL A 157 23.45 -1.98 -7.10
N VAL A 158 23.44 -0.67 -7.29
CA VAL A 158 22.31 0.06 -7.89
C VAL A 158 22.70 0.44 -9.31
N VAL A 159 21.96 -0.06 -10.29
CA VAL A 159 22.11 0.29 -11.70
C VAL A 159 20.92 1.19 -12.07
N TYR A 160 21.21 2.40 -12.51
CA TYR A 160 20.20 3.38 -12.87
C TYR A 160 20.37 3.89 -14.30
N ASP A 161 19.28 4.34 -14.89
CA ASP A 161 19.29 5.09 -16.16
C ASP A 161 18.59 6.44 -15.94
N ASN A 162 17.26 6.45 -15.92
CA ASN A 162 16.48 7.68 -15.79
C ASN A 162 15.98 7.94 -14.35
N ARG A 163 16.35 7.11 -13.39
CA ARG A 163 15.89 7.21 -12.00
C ARG A 163 17.06 7.05 -11.03
N GLU A 164 17.49 8.16 -10.49
CA GLU A 164 18.55 8.28 -9.50
C GLU A 164 18.00 8.33 -8.07
N GLY A 165 18.84 8.18 -7.04
CA GLY A 165 18.49 8.43 -5.64
C GLY A 165 17.84 7.25 -4.90
N VAL A 166 17.87 6.04 -5.46
CA VAL A 166 17.34 4.86 -4.76
C VAL A 166 18.17 4.48 -3.54
N GLU A 167 19.48 4.73 -3.58
CA GLU A 167 20.38 4.57 -2.42
C GLU A 167 19.97 5.45 -1.25
N GLN A 168 19.61 6.72 -1.50
CA GLN A 168 19.13 7.64 -0.48
C GLN A 168 17.80 7.17 0.11
N LEU A 169 16.90 6.62 -0.71
CA LEU A 169 15.66 6.02 -0.23
C LEU A 169 15.93 4.80 0.64
N LEU A 170 16.89 3.94 0.29
CA LEU A 170 17.25 2.79 1.12
C LEU A 170 17.74 3.22 2.51
N GLU A 171 18.54 4.30 2.60
CA GLU A 171 18.98 4.88 3.87
C GLU A 171 17.82 5.52 4.64
N GLU A 172 16.99 6.35 3.98
CA GLU A 172 15.84 7.01 4.59
C GLU A 172 14.86 6.02 5.22
N TYR A 173 14.65 4.86 4.57
CA TYR A 173 13.78 3.81 5.08
C TYR A 173 14.48 2.84 6.06
N GLY A 174 15.77 3.05 6.37
CA GLY A 174 16.55 2.20 7.28
C GLY A 174 16.82 0.80 6.71
N LEU A 175 16.83 0.68 5.39
CA LEU A 175 17.13 -0.55 4.66
C LEU A 175 18.64 -0.73 4.37
N ASP A 176 19.48 0.25 4.71
CA ASP A 176 20.94 0.22 4.69
C ASP A 176 21.52 -0.98 5.45
N LYS A 177 20.91 -1.33 6.58
CA LYS A 177 21.27 -2.53 7.39
C LYS A 177 21.06 -3.85 6.66
N LYS A 178 20.18 -3.88 5.67
CA LYS A 178 19.87 -5.07 4.87
C LYS A 178 20.61 -5.07 3.54
N PHE A 179 20.73 -3.90 2.92
CA PHE A 179 21.32 -3.70 1.61
C PHE A 179 22.50 -2.75 1.73
N HIS A 180 23.71 -3.30 1.77
CA HIS A 180 24.92 -2.50 1.78
C HIS A 180 25.26 -2.10 0.35
N VAL A 181 24.99 -0.84 -0.01
CA VAL A 181 25.24 -0.32 -1.37
C VAL A 181 26.74 -0.10 -1.55
N LYS A 182 27.38 -0.95 -2.35
CA LYS A 182 28.81 -0.83 -2.70
C LYS A 182 29.05 0.18 -3.82
N LYS A 183 28.19 0.16 -4.84
CA LYS A 183 28.38 0.94 -6.06
C LYS A 183 27.03 1.38 -6.62
N VAL A 184 26.98 2.61 -7.12
CA VAL A 184 25.86 3.16 -7.89
C VAL A 184 26.40 3.44 -9.28
N ILE A 185 25.84 2.83 -10.32
CA ILE A 185 26.41 2.80 -11.68
C ILE A 185 25.34 3.19 -12.67
N ASN A 186 25.68 4.02 -13.65
CA ASN A 186 24.80 4.27 -14.79
C ASN A 186 24.75 3.02 -15.70
N THR A 187 23.60 2.80 -16.37
CA THR A 187 23.39 1.66 -17.26
C THR A 187 24.44 1.60 -18.38
N ALA A 188 24.81 2.74 -18.98
CA ALA A 188 25.81 2.80 -20.03
C ALA A 188 27.20 2.36 -19.52
N GLU A 189 27.60 2.82 -18.35
CA GLU A 189 28.84 2.41 -17.68
C GLU A 189 28.81 0.91 -17.34
N CYS A 190 27.68 0.42 -16.79
CA CYS A 190 27.51 -1.00 -16.47
C CYS A 190 27.65 -1.91 -17.68
N MET A 191 27.20 -1.47 -18.84
CA MET A 191 27.31 -2.24 -20.11
C MET A 191 28.70 -2.17 -20.72
N GLN A 192 29.46 -1.10 -20.48
CA GLN A 192 30.85 -0.93 -20.92
C GLN A 192 31.85 -1.68 -20.03
N GLU A 193 31.69 -1.57 -18.72
CA GLU A 193 32.40 -2.36 -17.72
C GLU A 193 31.86 -3.79 -17.80
N LYS A 194 32.62 -4.76 -18.26
CA LYS A 194 32.20 -6.17 -18.38
C LYS A 194 31.34 -6.57 -17.18
N LEU A 195 30.14 -7.15 -17.41
CA LEU A 195 29.19 -7.61 -16.39
C LEU A 195 29.84 -8.50 -15.30
N GLU A 196 31.03 -9.04 -15.58
CA GLU A 196 31.86 -9.83 -14.63
C GLU A 196 32.18 -9.06 -13.34
N ASN A 197 32.22 -7.72 -13.38
CA ASN A 197 32.42 -6.89 -12.17
C ASN A 197 31.23 -6.92 -11.22
N LEU A 198 30.09 -7.50 -11.61
CA LEU A 198 28.92 -7.72 -10.78
C LEU A 198 28.97 -9.07 -10.05
N SER A 199 29.96 -9.92 -10.30
CA SER A 199 30.04 -11.29 -9.75
C SER A 199 30.11 -11.36 -8.23
N ASP A 200 30.70 -10.35 -7.57
CA ASP A 200 30.81 -10.26 -6.10
C ASP A 200 29.64 -9.46 -5.47
N THR A 201 28.45 -9.60 -6.01
CA THR A 201 27.24 -8.88 -5.61
C THR A 201 26.13 -9.88 -5.30
N ASP A 202 25.43 -9.68 -4.18
CA ASP A 202 24.28 -10.52 -3.80
C ASP A 202 22.97 -10.03 -4.41
N VAL A 203 22.86 -8.70 -4.56
CA VAL A 203 21.61 -8.03 -4.97
C VAL A 203 21.90 -6.87 -5.92
N ILE A 204 21.09 -6.77 -6.95
CA ILE A 204 21.13 -5.62 -7.87
C ILE A 204 19.75 -4.95 -7.91
N PHE A 205 19.74 -3.61 -7.79
CA PHE A 205 18.56 -2.79 -8.06
C PHE A 205 18.67 -2.20 -9.46
N LEU A 206 17.67 -2.46 -10.31
CA LEU A 206 17.56 -1.89 -11.66
C LEU A 206 16.50 -0.78 -11.64
N CYS A 207 16.93 0.46 -11.80
CA CYS A 207 16.12 1.65 -11.62
C CYS A 207 15.89 2.38 -12.94
N GLY A 208 14.72 2.20 -13.55
CA GLY A 208 14.36 2.85 -14.82
C GLY A 208 15.14 2.38 -16.04
N VAL A 209 15.86 1.26 -15.97
CA VAL A 209 16.71 0.73 -17.04
C VAL A 209 15.88 0.31 -18.25
N HIS A 210 16.33 0.64 -19.47
CA HIS A 210 15.67 0.26 -20.71
C HIS A 210 15.59 -1.26 -20.88
N SER A 211 14.57 -1.74 -21.61
CA SER A 211 14.25 -3.16 -21.69
C SER A 211 15.35 -4.02 -22.31
N HIS A 212 16.13 -3.48 -23.25
CA HIS A 212 17.23 -4.21 -23.88
C HIS A 212 18.35 -4.49 -22.88
N GLU A 213 18.91 -3.47 -22.30
CA GLU A 213 20.01 -3.54 -21.31
C GLU A 213 19.57 -4.31 -20.08
N ARG A 214 18.36 -4.03 -19.58
CA ARG A 214 17.77 -4.76 -18.46
C ARG A 214 17.70 -6.26 -18.72
N ASN A 215 17.29 -6.70 -19.92
CA ASN A 215 17.22 -8.11 -20.24
C ASN A 215 18.59 -8.78 -20.29
N VAL A 216 19.62 -8.05 -20.71
CA VAL A 216 21.01 -8.54 -20.70
C VAL A 216 21.48 -8.71 -19.25
N ILE A 217 21.30 -7.68 -18.41
CA ILE A 217 21.68 -7.72 -16.99
C ILE A 217 20.90 -8.80 -16.24
N LEU A 218 19.58 -8.91 -16.45
CA LEU A 218 18.75 -9.94 -15.80
C LEU A 218 19.23 -11.36 -16.14
N LYS A 219 19.55 -11.65 -17.40
CA LYS A 219 20.05 -12.98 -17.80
C LYS A 219 21.38 -13.29 -17.11
N TYR A 220 22.29 -12.32 -17.06
CA TYR A 220 23.55 -12.45 -16.37
C TYR A 220 23.35 -12.72 -14.87
N CYS A 221 22.50 -11.93 -14.22
CA CYS A 221 22.21 -12.07 -12.78
C CYS A 221 21.60 -13.43 -12.43
N ILE A 222 20.63 -13.88 -13.23
CA ILE A 222 19.99 -15.20 -13.03
C ILE A 222 21.02 -16.32 -13.21
N ALA A 223 21.89 -16.23 -14.22
CA ALA A 223 22.95 -17.23 -14.46
C ALA A 223 23.98 -17.28 -13.32
N ASN A 224 24.22 -16.17 -12.63
CA ASN A 224 25.18 -16.05 -11.54
C ASN A 224 24.53 -16.03 -10.13
N HIS A 225 23.27 -16.46 -10.00
CA HIS A 225 22.52 -16.51 -8.73
C HIS A 225 22.41 -15.18 -7.97
N ILE A 226 22.48 -14.05 -8.69
CA ILE A 226 22.32 -12.69 -8.14
C ILE A 226 20.83 -12.35 -8.10
N SER A 227 20.33 -11.89 -6.95
CA SER A 227 18.93 -11.45 -6.80
C SER A 227 18.76 -10.07 -7.42
N VAL A 228 17.68 -9.86 -8.19
CA VAL A 228 17.42 -8.58 -8.86
C VAL A 228 16.10 -7.99 -8.41
N TYR A 229 16.14 -6.73 -7.96
CA TYR A 229 14.98 -5.89 -7.73
C TYR A 229 14.83 -4.91 -8.89
N VAL A 230 13.71 -4.96 -9.58
CA VAL A 230 13.46 -4.11 -10.75
C VAL A 230 12.38 -3.08 -10.39
N ILE A 231 12.69 -1.79 -10.52
CA ILE A 231 11.67 -0.75 -10.58
C ILE A 231 11.12 -0.75 -12.01
N PRO A 232 9.88 -1.23 -12.21
CA PRO A 232 9.36 -1.46 -13.56
C PRO A 232 9.10 -0.14 -14.29
N ARG A 233 9.15 -0.15 -15.60
CA ARG A 233 8.62 0.92 -16.45
C ARG A 233 7.15 0.65 -16.76
N ILE A 234 6.43 1.63 -17.30
CA ILE A 234 5.00 1.50 -17.64
C ILE A 234 4.73 0.27 -18.50
N GLY A 235 5.56 0.04 -19.54
CA GLY A 235 5.46 -1.15 -20.38
C GLY A 235 5.58 -2.47 -19.61
N ASP A 236 6.45 -2.54 -18.61
CA ASP A 236 6.63 -3.73 -17.78
C ASP A 236 5.41 -4.00 -16.91
N VAL A 237 4.82 -2.93 -16.36
CA VAL A 237 3.59 -3.03 -15.59
C VAL A 237 2.46 -3.58 -16.45
N LEU A 238 2.28 -3.06 -17.66
CA LEU A 238 1.29 -3.57 -18.62
C LEU A 238 1.54 -5.04 -18.97
N MET A 239 2.80 -5.41 -19.27
CA MET A 239 3.19 -6.79 -19.54
C MET A 239 2.98 -7.73 -18.34
N SER A 240 3.11 -7.24 -17.11
CA SER A 240 2.90 -8.04 -15.89
C SER A 240 1.46 -8.54 -15.75
N GLY A 241 0.49 -7.81 -16.32
CA GLY A 241 -0.92 -8.17 -16.38
C GLY A 241 -1.30 -9.03 -17.59
N ALA A 242 -0.34 -9.30 -18.50
CA ALA A 242 -0.60 -10.04 -19.73
C ALA A 242 -1.15 -11.44 -19.47
N LYS A 243 -2.15 -11.81 -20.24
CA LYS A 243 -2.73 -13.15 -20.23
C LYS A 243 -1.82 -14.11 -20.98
N ARG A 244 -1.35 -15.13 -20.27
CA ARG A 244 -0.52 -16.18 -20.86
C ARG A 244 -1.39 -17.16 -21.64
N MET A 245 -1.05 -17.44 -22.88
CA MET A 245 -1.74 -18.39 -23.73
C MET A 245 -0.75 -19.14 -24.63
N HIS A 246 -1.18 -20.29 -25.12
CA HIS A 246 -0.48 -21.05 -26.13
C HIS A 246 -1.29 -20.98 -27.42
N MET A 247 -0.71 -20.48 -28.48
CA MET A 247 -1.33 -20.40 -29.80
C MET A 247 -0.26 -20.66 -30.84
N LEU A 248 -0.58 -21.40 -31.91
CA LEU A 248 0.36 -21.76 -32.97
C LEU A 248 1.61 -22.50 -32.46
N HIS A 249 1.47 -23.30 -31.39
CA HIS A 249 2.56 -23.98 -30.66
C HIS A 249 3.60 -23.04 -30.03
N LEU A 250 3.26 -21.75 -29.86
CA LEU A 250 4.12 -20.72 -29.29
C LEU A 250 3.53 -20.20 -27.96
N PRO A 251 4.38 -19.88 -26.98
CA PRO A 251 3.97 -19.14 -25.81
C PRO A 251 3.72 -17.67 -26.18
N ILE A 252 2.49 -17.18 -26.00
CA ILE A 252 2.08 -15.83 -26.36
C ILE A 252 1.59 -15.10 -25.11
N LEU A 253 1.94 -13.82 -25.02
CA LEU A 253 1.44 -12.90 -24.03
C LEU A 253 0.44 -11.95 -24.69
N MET A 254 -0.81 -12.01 -24.28
CA MET A 254 -1.87 -11.12 -24.76
C MET A 254 -2.03 -9.96 -23.80
N VAL A 255 -1.79 -8.75 -24.26
CA VAL A 255 -2.03 -7.50 -23.54
C VAL A 255 -3.25 -6.84 -24.15
N GLU A 256 -4.24 -6.56 -23.33
CA GLU A 256 -5.46 -5.88 -23.76
C GLU A 256 -5.84 -4.76 -22.78
N ARG A 257 -6.67 -3.83 -23.23
CA ARG A 257 -7.25 -2.82 -22.33
C ARG A 257 -8.02 -3.52 -21.21
N TYR A 258 -8.12 -2.88 -20.01
CA TYR A 258 -8.85 -3.41 -18.87
C TYR A 258 -10.19 -4.02 -19.26
N ASN A 259 -10.29 -5.32 -19.17
CA ASN A 259 -11.48 -6.10 -19.50
C ASN A 259 -11.63 -7.28 -18.53
N PRO A 260 -11.95 -7.01 -17.25
CA PRO A 260 -12.14 -8.05 -16.26
C PRO A 260 -13.42 -8.84 -16.53
N ARG A 261 -13.51 -10.01 -15.90
CA ARG A 261 -14.71 -10.86 -15.97
C ARG A 261 -15.94 -10.10 -15.44
N ILE A 262 -17.08 -10.34 -16.05
CA ILE A 262 -18.36 -9.71 -15.68
C ILE A 262 -18.71 -10.02 -14.22
N GLU A 263 -18.44 -11.24 -13.75
CA GLU A 263 -18.68 -11.68 -12.37
C GLU A 263 -17.91 -10.81 -11.36
N TYR A 264 -16.64 -10.48 -11.67
CA TYR A 264 -15.86 -9.58 -10.83
C TYR A 264 -16.48 -8.20 -10.76
N LEU A 265 -16.87 -7.63 -11.90
CA LEU A 265 -17.51 -6.29 -11.95
C LEU A 265 -18.83 -6.27 -11.18
N PHE A 266 -19.65 -7.32 -11.31
CA PHE A 266 -20.90 -7.45 -10.57
C PHE A 266 -20.67 -7.53 -9.06
N ILE A 267 -19.80 -8.42 -8.63
CA ILE A 267 -19.48 -8.58 -7.20
C ILE A 267 -18.86 -7.31 -6.64
N LYS A 268 -17.92 -6.68 -7.35
CA LYS A 268 -17.33 -5.41 -6.95
C LYS A 268 -18.41 -4.33 -6.77
N ARG A 269 -19.33 -4.22 -7.73
CA ARG A 269 -20.44 -3.25 -7.64
C ARG A 269 -21.37 -3.54 -6.47
N LEU A 270 -21.66 -4.80 -6.21
CA LEU A 270 -22.47 -5.22 -5.06
C LEU A 270 -21.79 -4.80 -3.74
N PHE A 271 -20.49 -5.06 -3.60
CA PHE A 271 -19.71 -4.62 -2.44
C PHE A 271 -19.68 -3.08 -2.32
N ASP A 272 -19.46 -2.37 -3.41
CA ASP A 272 -19.47 -0.90 -3.43
C ASP A 272 -20.81 -0.34 -2.88
N VAL A 273 -21.93 -0.88 -3.32
CA VAL A 273 -23.27 -0.42 -2.89
C VAL A 273 -23.52 -0.82 -1.43
N LEU A 274 -23.27 -2.07 -1.05
CA LEU A 274 -23.52 -2.55 0.31
C LEU A 274 -22.66 -1.83 1.33
N LEU A 275 -21.35 -1.77 1.11
CA LEU A 275 -20.44 -1.13 2.07
C LEU A 275 -20.68 0.38 2.18
N SER A 276 -20.91 1.07 1.03
CA SER A 276 -21.21 2.50 1.06
C SER A 276 -22.56 2.79 1.71
N GLY A 277 -23.57 1.97 1.48
CA GLY A 277 -24.90 2.11 2.11
C GLY A 277 -24.82 1.90 3.63
N ILE A 278 -24.18 0.82 4.07
CA ILE A 278 -23.97 0.55 5.50
C ILE A 278 -23.15 1.67 6.15
N ALA A 279 -22.06 2.11 5.50
CA ALA A 279 -21.24 3.20 6.01
C ALA A 279 -22.02 4.50 6.16
N LEU A 280 -22.88 4.88 5.18
CA LEU A 280 -23.70 6.07 5.27
C LEU A 280 -24.71 6.00 6.44
N ILE A 281 -25.30 4.84 6.69
CA ILE A 281 -26.23 4.66 7.81
C ILE A 281 -25.48 4.77 9.13
N LEU A 282 -24.38 4.05 9.30
CA LEU A 282 -23.59 4.04 10.54
C LEU A 282 -22.96 5.39 10.85
N LEU A 283 -22.47 6.10 9.81
CA LEU A 283 -21.81 7.39 9.95
C LEU A 283 -22.77 8.57 9.88
N SER A 284 -24.10 8.35 9.74
CA SER A 284 -25.09 9.42 9.68
C SER A 284 -25.03 10.41 10.84
N PRO A 285 -24.78 10.02 12.10
CA PRO A 285 -24.60 11.00 13.19
C PRO A 285 -23.39 11.90 12.97
N ILE A 286 -22.27 11.34 12.49
CA ILE A 286 -21.05 12.10 12.17
C ILE A 286 -21.31 13.05 11.02
N PHE A 287 -22.04 12.63 9.99
CA PHE A 287 -22.47 13.49 8.89
C PHE A 287 -23.26 14.70 9.39
N LEU A 288 -24.24 14.48 10.29
CA LEU A 288 -25.08 15.54 10.83
C LEU A 288 -24.23 16.53 11.66
N ILE A 289 -23.41 16.03 12.57
CA ILE A 289 -22.53 16.87 13.40
C ILE A 289 -21.60 17.70 12.52
N THR A 290 -20.96 17.08 11.54
CA THR A 290 -20.05 17.75 10.61
C THR A 290 -20.79 18.80 9.76
N ALA A 291 -21.99 18.48 9.27
CA ALA A 291 -22.83 19.41 8.51
C ALA A 291 -23.18 20.67 9.31
N ILE A 292 -23.56 20.49 10.58
CA ILE A 292 -23.87 21.60 11.50
C ILE A 292 -22.59 22.43 11.76
N ALA A 293 -21.48 21.78 12.07
CA ALA A 293 -20.20 22.45 12.36
C ALA A 293 -19.74 23.31 11.18
N VAL A 294 -19.78 22.78 9.95
CA VAL A 294 -19.43 23.50 8.72
C VAL A 294 -20.39 24.68 8.49
N LYS A 295 -21.70 24.46 8.71
CA LYS A 295 -22.72 25.53 8.52
C LYS A 295 -22.56 26.68 9.50
N VAL A 296 -22.25 26.40 10.75
CA VAL A 296 -22.08 27.40 11.82
C VAL A 296 -20.79 28.21 11.64
N THR A 297 -19.77 27.67 10.97
CA THR A 297 -18.47 28.34 10.82
C THR A 297 -18.55 29.63 10.00
N ASP A 298 -19.29 29.66 8.88
CA ASP A 298 -19.35 30.80 7.97
C ASP A 298 -20.69 30.93 7.21
N GLY A 299 -21.72 30.18 7.60
CA GLY A 299 -23.07 30.25 7.03
C GLY A 299 -23.23 29.69 5.61
N GLY A 300 -22.13 29.31 4.94
CA GLY A 300 -22.15 28.87 3.55
C GLY A 300 -22.68 27.43 3.32
N PRO A 301 -22.57 26.88 2.09
CA PRO A 301 -23.02 25.53 1.78
C PRO A 301 -22.20 24.48 2.54
N VAL A 302 -22.86 23.40 3.00
CA VAL A 302 -22.23 22.30 3.74
C VAL A 302 -21.34 21.46 2.82
N PHE A 303 -21.82 21.22 1.61
CA PHE A 303 -21.10 20.41 0.62
C PHE A 303 -20.38 21.28 -0.39
N TYR A 304 -19.18 20.85 -0.76
CA TYR A 304 -18.39 21.36 -1.86
C TYR A 304 -18.42 20.34 -3.00
N ARG A 305 -18.59 20.83 -4.22
CA ARG A 305 -18.58 20.03 -5.44
C ARG A 305 -17.38 20.42 -6.28
N GLN A 306 -16.68 19.43 -6.81
CA GLN A 306 -15.55 19.67 -7.68
C GLN A 306 -15.55 18.66 -8.83
N THR A 307 -15.48 19.19 -10.05
CA THR A 307 -15.42 18.34 -11.24
C THR A 307 -14.12 17.53 -11.29
N ARG A 308 -14.25 16.25 -11.52
CA ARG A 308 -13.16 15.26 -11.61
C ARG A 308 -13.40 14.32 -12.79
N LEU A 309 -12.32 13.57 -13.15
CA LEU A 309 -12.36 12.55 -14.18
C LEU A 309 -12.59 11.16 -13.57
N THR A 310 -13.41 10.35 -14.25
CA THR A 310 -13.62 8.94 -13.96
C THR A 310 -13.40 8.11 -15.23
N LYS A 311 -13.87 6.88 -15.26
CA LYS A 311 -13.68 5.94 -16.40
C LYS A 311 -13.97 6.60 -17.74
N ASP A 312 -13.09 6.33 -18.70
CA ASP A 312 -13.14 6.82 -20.09
C ASP A 312 -13.15 8.36 -20.22
N GLY A 313 -12.55 9.05 -19.24
CA GLY A 313 -12.45 10.51 -19.22
C GLY A 313 -13.77 11.24 -18.94
N LYS A 314 -14.81 10.54 -18.47
CA LYS A 314 -16.08 11.15 -18.12
C LYS A 314 -15.91 12.09 -16.94
N LYS A 315 -16.51 13.27 -17.02
CA LYS A 315 -16.55 14.27 -15.95
C LYS A 315 -17.68 13.95 -14.97
N PHE A 316 -17.43 14.09 -13.68
CA PHE A 316 -18.43 13.98 -12.61
C PHE A 316 -18.04 14.91 -11.45
N ASP A 317 -19.01 15.25 -10.59
CA ASP A 317 -18.75 16.11 -9.44
C ASP A 317 -18.52 15.27 -8.19
N VAL A 318 -17.30 15.30 -7.68
CA VAL A 318 -16.95 14.73 -6.37
C VAL A 318 -17.59 15.57 -5.27
N LEU A 319 -18.29 14.92 -4.36
CA LEU A 319 -18.88 15.53 -3.18
C LEU A 319 -17.92 15.47 -2.00
N LYS A 320 -17.73 16.61 -1.32
CA LYS A 320 -16.94 16.69 -0.08
C LYS A 320 -17.67 17.61 0.92
N PHE A 321 -17.35 17.45 2.22
CA PHE A 321 -17.66 18.53 3.15
C PHE A 321 -16.74 19.72 2.86
N ARG A 322 -17.29 20.93 2.91
CA ARG A 322 -16.51 22.13 2.70
C ARG A 322 -15.56 22.33 3.88
N SER A 323 -14.29 22.33 3.61
CA SER A 323 -13.20 22.52 4.58
C SER A 323 -12.49 23.87 4.42
N MET A 324 -12.73 24.58 3.31
CA MET A 324 -12.14 25.88 2.99
C MET A 324 -13.20 26.98 3.03
N ARG A 325 -12.73 28.25 3.13
CA ARG A 325 -13.58 29.45 3.06
C ARG A 325 -14.30 29.51 1.70
N ILE A 326 -15.42 30.23 1.64
CA ILE A 326 -16.24 30.38 0.41
C ILE A 326 -15.43 31.03 -0.73
N ASP A 327 -14.47 31.86 -0.38
CA ASP A 327 -13.64 32.64 -1.32
C ASP A 327 -12.27 32.01 -1.63
N ALA A 328 -12.03 30.77 -1.23
CA ALA A 328 -10.74 30.10 -1.34
C ALA A 328 -10.19 29.98 -2.79
N GLU A 329 -11.04 29.96 -3.81
CA GLU A 329 -10.67 29.85 -5.24
C GLU A 329 -11.38 30.93 -6.09
N LYS A 330 -11.53 32.17 -5.58
CA LYS A 330 -12.18 33.28 -6.32
C LYS A 330 -11.45 33.66 -7.61
N ASP A 331 -10.15 33.41 -7.66
CA ASP A 331 -9.31 33.66 -8.84
C ASP A 331 -9.45 32.59 -9.94
N GLY A 332 -10.22 31.53 -9.69
CA GLY A 332 -10.44 30.43 -10.65
C GLY A 332 -9.22 29.55 -10.94
N VAL A 333 -8.10 29.80 -10.25
CA VAL A 333 -6.87 29.02 -10.45
C VAL A 333 -6.87 27.75 -9.59
N ALA A 334 -6.73 26.60 -10.25
CA ALA A 334 -6.62 25.31 -9.57
C ALA A 334 -5.27 25.22 -8.84
N ARG A 335 -5.27 25.29 -7.51
CA ARG A 335 -4.08 25.17 -6.68
C ARG A 335 -4.11 23.92 -5.84
N LEU A 336 -2.96 23.30 -5.65
CA LEU A 336 -2.79 22.25 -4.66
C LEU A 336 -2.83 22.88 -3.25
N SER A 337 -3.34 22.13 -2.28
CA SER A 337 -3.29 22.59 -0.87
C SER A 337 -1.88 22.43 -0.32
N THR A 338 -1.41 23.46 0.41
CA THR A 338 -0.10 23.46 1.10
C THR A 338 -0.14 22.74 2.45
N GLY A 339 -1.17 21.95 2.72
CA GLY A 339 -1.30 21.20 3.97
C GLY A 339 -1.83 22.06 5.13
N ASP A 340 -1.32 21.82 6.34
CA ASP A 340 -1.81 22.42 7.57
C ASP A 340 -1.60 23.95 7.63
N LYS A 341 -0.67 24.50 6.85
CA LYS A 341 -0.37 25.95 6.78
C LYS A 341 -1.22 26.72 5.76
N ASP A 342 -2.18 26.06 5.10
CA ASP A 342 -3.04 26.68 4.11
C ASP A 342 -4.09 27.59 4.80
N ASP A 343 -3.94 28.91 4.69
CA ASP A 343 -4.79 29.94 5.31
C ASP A 343 -6.25 29.95 4.79
N ARG A 344 -6.50 29.27 3.67
CA ARG A 344 -7.83 29.07 3.10
C ARG A 344 -8.68 28.08 3.90
N ILE A 345 -8.05 27.24 4.74
CA ILE A 345 -8.73 26.19 5.50
C ILE A 345 -9.37 26.79 6.76
N THR A 346 -10.63 26.46 7.03
CA THR A 346 -11.33 26.87 8.25
C THR A 346 -10.85 26.06 9.46
N LYS A 347 -11.08 26.55 10.69
CA LYS A 347 -10.73 25.81 11.92
C LYS A 347 -11.39 24.41 11.96
N VAL A 348 -12.67 24.34 11.59
CA VAL A 348 -13.39 23.05 11.45
C VAL A 348 -12.80 22.25 10.29
N GLY A 349 -12.42 22.93 9.20
CA GLY A 349 -11.77 22.32 8.05
C GLY A 349 -10.50 21.56 8.38
N HIS A 350 -9.61 22.11 9.23
CA HIS A 350 -8.41 21.43 9.69
C HIS A 350 -8.73 20.11 10.40
N ILE A 351 -9.74 20.11 11.28
CA ILE A 351 -10.13 18.91 12.02
C ILE A 351 -10.67 17.83 11.06
N ILE A 352 -11.64 18.19 10.19
CA ILE A 352 -12.29 17.19 9.32
C ILE A 352 -11.34 16.65 8.25
N ARG A 353 -10.36 17.46 7.79
CA ARG A 353 -9.30 17.00 6.85
C ARG A 353 -8.30 16.07 7.52
N LYS A 354 -7.88 16.38 8.75
CA LYS A 354 -6.92 15.53 9.50
C LYS A 354 -7.45 14.10 9.68
N VAL A 355 -8.76 13.94 9.91
CA VAL A 355 -9.40 12.62 10.07
C VAL A 355 -10.12 12.15 8.82
N ARG A 356 -9.96 12.86 7.68
CA ARG A 356 -10.55 12.58 6.37
C ARG A 356 -12.09 12.46 6.35
N ILE A 357 -12.77 13.05 7.31
CA ILE A 357 -14.23 13.15 7.35
C ILE A 357 -14.76 13.97 6.17
N ASP A 358 -13.97 14.93 5.68
CA ASP A 358 -14.32 15.77 4.52
C ASP A 358 -14.57 14.94 3.25
N GLU A 359 -14.01 13.76 3.12
CA GLU A 359 -14.17 12.87 1.96
C GLU A 359 -15.36 11.89 2.08
N LEU A 360 -15.99 11.76 3.27
CA LEU A 360 -17.12 10.85 3.48
C LEU A 360 -18.30 11.04 2.51
N PRO A 361 -18.68 12.28 2.08
CA PRO A 361 -19.77 12.46 1.11
C PRO A 361 -19.54 11.77 -0.25
N GLN A 362 -18.29 11.37 -0.58
CA GLN A 362 -18.00 10.57 -1.77
C GLN A 362 -18.68 9.19 -1.75
N LEU A 363 -19.09 8.68 -0.58
CA LEU A 363 -19.92 7.47 -0.48
C LEU A 363 -21.24 7.61 -1.29
N ILE A 364 -21.77 8.83 -1.41
CA ILE A 364 -22.94 9.12 -2.25
C ILE A 364 -22.58 8.99 -3.74
N ASN A 365 -21.39 9.45 -4.15
CA ASN A 365 -20.90 9.25 -5.52
C ASN A 365 -20.73 7.77 -5.86
N ILE A 366 -20.29 6.97 -4.88
CA ILE A 366 -20.17 5.52 -5.07
C ILE A 366 -21.54 4.89 -5.26
N LEU A 367 -22.53 5.23 -4.42
CA LEU A 367 -23.91 4.73 -4.58
C LEU A 367 -24.51 5.12 -5.93
N LYS A 368 -24.28 6.36 -6.41
CA LYS A 368 -24.71 6.81 -7.74
C LYS A 368 -24.02 6.04 -8.88
N GLY A 369 -22.83 5.52 -8.64
CA GLY A 369 -22.04 4.77 -9.62
C GLY A 369 -21.02 5.59 -10.39
N ASP A 370 -20.79 6.85 -10.02
CA ASP A 370 -19.74 7.71 -10.58
C ASP A 370 -18.35 7.23 -10.15
N MET A 371 -18.26 6.69 -8.92
CA MET A 371 -17.07 6.19 -8.29
C MET A 371 -17.21 4.73 -7.83
N THR A 372 -16.12 4.16 -7.40
CA THR A 372 -16.00 2.86 -6.71
C THR A 372 -15.24 3.07 -5.37
N ILE A 373 -15.27 2.09 -4.47
CA ILE A 373 -14.50 2.17 -3.24
C ILE A 373 -13.00 2.12 -3.59
N VAL A 374 -12.58 1.16 -4.40
CA VAL A 374 -11.16 0.96 -4.77
C VAL A 374 -10.94 1.25 -6.25
N GLY A 375 -10.06 2.21 -6.52
CA GLY A 375 -9.68 2.62 -7.87
C GLY A 375 -8.68 3.78 -7.85
N PRO A 376 -8.20 4.25 -9.01
CA PRO A 376 -7.35 5.42 -9.10
C PRO A 376 -8.01 6.67 -8.50
N ARG A 377 -7.23 7.49 -7.78
CA ARG A 377 -7.75 8.77 -7.24
C ARG A 377 -8.21 9.68 -8.37
N PRO A 378 -9.44 10.25 -8.32
CA PRO A 378 -9.92 11.13 -9.38
C PRO A 378 -9.13 12.44 -9.43
N GLU A 379 -8.62 12.81 -10.61
CA GLU A 379 -7.89 14.06 -10.81
C GLU A 379 -8.80 15.14 -11.42
N ARG A 380 -8.43 16.42 -11.21
CA ARG A 380 -9.06 17.57 -11.89
C ARG A 380 -8.75 17.51 -13.38
N PRO A 381 -9.71 17.85 -14.27
CA PRO A 381 -9.43 17.84 -15.72
C PRO A 381 -8.22 18.68 -16.11
N GLU A 382 -8.07 19.86 -15.50
CA GLU A 382 -6.99 20.81 -15.78
C GLU A 382 -5.61 20.22 -15.36
N ILE A 383 -5.55 19.54 -14.21
CA ILE A 383 -4.33 18.91 -13.70
C ILE A 383 -4.01 17.66 -14.53
N ALA A 384 -5.01 16.88 -14.90
CA ALA A 384 -4.82 15.71 -15.74
C ALA A 384 -4.25 16.09 -17.11
N ALA A 385 -4.78 17.16 -17.73
CA ALA A 385 -4.27 17.68 -18.99
C ALA A 385 -2.80 18.13 -18.89
N GLN A 386 -2.42 18.82 -17.80
CA GLN A 386 -1.01 19.20 -17.56
C GLN A 386 -0.10 17.98 -17.42
N TYR A 387 -0.59 16.91 -16.77
CA TYR A 387 0.18 15.67 -16.67
C TYR A 387 0.27 14.93 -18.01
N GLU A 388 -0.77 14.93 -18.81
CA GLU A 388 -0.80 14.30 -20.13
C GLU A 388 0.10 15.00 -21.16
N GLU A 389 0.34 16.31 -21.01
CA GLU A 389 1.33 17.04 -21.84
C GLU A 389 2.76 16.50 -21.67
N ILE A 390 3.10 16.03 -20.47
CA ILE A 390 4.45 15.54 -20.14
C ILE A 390 4.50 14.02 -20.21
N LEU A 391 3.40 13.36 -19.84
CA LEU A 391 3.27 11.92 -19.74
C LEU A 391 1.96 11.51 -20.45
N PRO A 392 1.95 11.36 -21.77
CA PRO A 392 0.74 11.02 -22.54
C PRO A 392 0.05 9.74 -22.07
N GLU A 393 0.81 8.80 -21.49
CA GLU A 393 0.30 7.55 -20.93
C GLU A 393 -0.53 7.77 -19.65
N PHE A 394 -0.55 8.98 -19.07
CA PHE A 394 -1.29 9.26 -17.84
C PHE A 394 -2.78 8.96 -17.97
N ALA A 395 -3.35 9.11 -19.17
CA ALA A 395 -4.72 8.75 -19.49
C ALA A 395 -5.02 7.25 -19.32
N LEU A 396 -4.02 6.36 -19.31
CA LEU A 396 -4.22 4.92 -19.14
C LEU A 396 -4.83 4.54 -17.80
N ARG A 397 -4.72 5.40 -16.80
CA ARG A 397 -5.39 5.21 -15.49
C ARG A 397 -6.91 5.32 -15.54
N LEU A 398 -7.45 5.96 -16.58
CA LEU A 398 -8.88 6.17 -16.78
C LEU A 398 -9.60 4.94 -17.39
N GLN A 399 -8.96 3.79 -17.47
CA GLN A 399 -9.59 2.54 -17.90
C GLN A 399 -10.62 2.01 -16.90
N VAL A 400 -10.56 2.45 -15.65
CA VAL A 400 -11.44 2.02 -14.56
C VAL A 400 -12.11 3.24 -13.91
N LYS A 401 -13.16 2.99 -13.10
CA LYS A 401 -13.79 4.06 -12.33
C LYS A 401 -12.84 4.61 -11.29
N ALA A 402 -12.96 5.90 -11.01
CA ALA A 402 -12.26 6.57 -9.93
C ALA A 402 -12.64 5.97 -8.57
N GLY A 403 -11.65 5.82 -7.67
CA GLY A 403 -11.81 5.26 -6.34
C GLY A 403 -11.81 6.28 -5.21
N LEU A 404 -12.49 5.95 -4.12
CA LEU A 404 -12.36 6.65 -2.84
C LEU A 404 -10.96 6.39 -2.25
N THR A 405 -10.51 5.16 -2.35
CA THR A 405 -9.14 4.74 -2.07
C THR A 405 -8.55 3.99 -3.25
N GLY A 406 -7.23 3.79 -3.27
CA GLY A 406 -6.56 3.09 -4.36
C GLY A 406 -5.10 2.78 -4.06
N TYR A 407 -4.49 2.00 -4.94
CA TYR A 407 -3.12 1.50 -4.76
C TYR A 407 -2.12 2.65 -4.55
N ALA A 408 -2.17 3.69 -5.40
CA ALA A 408 -1.29 4.86 -5.26
C ALA A 408 -1.56 5.68 -3.99
N GLN A 409 -2.79 5.65 -3.44
CA GLN A 409 -3.13 6.34 -2.20
C GLN A 409 -2.62 5.60 -0.96
N VAL A 410 -2.53 4.26 -1.05
CA VAL A 410 -2.13 3.39 0.06
C VAL A 410 -0.62 3.22 0.12
N TYR A 411 0.03 3.01 -1.01
CA TYR A 411 1.46 2.70 -1.10
C TYR A 411 2.31 3.89 -1.58
N GLY A 412 1.69 4.93 -2.10
CA GLY A 412 2.35 6.20 -2.45
C GLY A 412 2.42 7.15 -1.26
N LYS A 413 3.43 8.03 -1.27
CA LYS A 413 3.49 9.20 -0.39
C LYS A 413 2.85 10.42 -1.08
N TYR A 414 2.63 11.48 -0.33
CA TYR A 414 2.07 12.73 -0.88
C TYR A 414 2.93 13.32 -2.02
N ASN A 415 4.25 13.19 -1.91
CA ASN A 415 5.24 13.66 -2.89
C ASN A 415 5.48 12.69 -4.06
N THR A 416 4.64 11.66 -4.22
CA THR A 416 4.76 10.68 -5.32
C THR A 416 4.59 11.38 -6.66
N THR A 417 5.54 11.17 -7.59
CA THR A 417 5.51 11.79 -8.92
C THR A 417 4.29 11.33 -9.73
N PRO A 418 3.84 12.09 -10.74
CA PRO A 418 2.77 11.65 -11.64
C PRO A 418 3.08 10.31 -12.31
N TYR A 419 4.35 10.06 -12.64
CA TYR A 419 4.83 8.81 -13.21
C TYR A 419 4.65 7.63 -12.24
N ASP A 420 5.07 7.78 -10.98
CA ASP A 420 4.93 6.75 -9.96
C ASP A 420 3.46 6.48 -9.62
N LYS A 421 2.62 7.55 -9.56
CA LYS A 421 1.17 7.40 -9.41
C LYS A 421 0.57 6.55 -10.54
N LEU A 422 0.96 6.85 -11.78
CA LEU A 422 0.50 6.08 -12.94
C LEU A 422 0.94 4.62 -12.84
N GLN A 423 2.21 4.36 -12.50
CA GLN A 423 2.69 2.98 -12.33
C GLN A 423 1.87 2.21 -11.28
N MET A 424 1.64 2.82 -10.11
CA MET A 424 0.86 2.21 -9.03
C MET A 424 -0.60 1.96 -9.45
N ASP A 425 -1.22 2.93 -10.12
CA ASP A 425 -2.58 2.77 -10.64
C ASP A 425 -2.65 1.66 -11.70
N LEU A 426 -1.66 1.56 -12.59
CA LEU A 426 -1.59 0.50 -13.60
C LEU A 426 -1.29 -0.87 -12.99
N MET A 427 -0.52 -0.97 -11.91
CA MET A 427 -0.33 -2.21 -11.16
C MET A 427 -1.67 -2.78 -10.68
N TYR A 428 -2.52 -1.92 -10.14
CA TYR A 428 -3.88 -2.30 -9.74
C TYR A 428 -4.74 -2.69 -10.95
N ILE A 429 -4.73 -1.87 -12.01
CA ILE A 429 -5.55 -2.08 -13.22
C ILE A 429 -5.17 -3.36 -13.96
N SER A 430 -3.89 -3.71 -13.98
CA SER A 430 -3.37 -4.88 -14.71
C SER A 430 -3.80 -6.22 -14.11
N LYS A 431 -4.12 -6.27 -12.80
CA LYS A 431 -4.48 -7.51 -12.08
C LYS A 431 -5.69 -7.30 -11.17
N PRO A 432 -6.89 -7.04 -11.74
CA PRO A 432 -8.08 -6.80 -10.94
C PRO A 432 -8.46 -8.05 -10.13
N SER A 433 -8.61 -7.89 -8.80
CA SER A 433 -8.94 -8.98 -7.89
C SER A 433 -9.73 -8.45 -6.70
N LEU A 434 -10.77 -9.18 -6.26
CA LEU A 434 -11.52 -8.85 -5.04
C LEU A 434 -10.65 -8.92 -3.79
N LEU A 435 -9.66 -9.82 -3.76
CA LEU A 435 -8.72 -9.91 -2.65
C LEU A 435 -7.83 -8.68 -2.57
N GLU A 436 -7.40 -8.15 -3.71
CA GLU A 436 -6.62 -6.91 -3.77
C GLU A 436 -7.48 -5.70 -3.37
N ASP A 437 -8.75 -5.65 -3.80
CA ASP A 437 -9.69 -4.62 -3.36
C ASP A 437 -9.86 -4.63 -1.83
N LEU A 438 -10.06 -5.80 -1.23
CA LEU A 438 -10.13 -5.95 0.23
C LEU A 438 -8.83 -5.54 0.91
N ARG A 439 -7.68 -5.95 0.37
CA ARG A 439 -6.37 -5.56 0.88
C ARG A 439 -6.20 -4.05 0.90
N ILE A 440 -6.56 -3.36 -0.19
CA ILE A 440 -6.48 -1.90 -0.29
C ILE A 440 -7.43 -1.22 0.70
N ILE A 441 -8.67 -1.71 0.85
CA ILE A 441 -9.63 -1.19 1.83
C ILE A 441 -9.05 -1.27 3.26
N PHE A 442 -8.55 -2.43 3.65
CA PHE A 442 -7.95 -2.59 4.98
C PHE A 442 -6.66 -1.78 5.14
N ALA A 443 -5.80 -1.76 4.13
CA ALA A 443 -4.58 -0.96 4.15
C ALA A 443 -4.88 0.56 4.26
N THR A 444 -6.02 1.02 3.74
CA THR A 444 -6.48 2.41 3.92
C THR A 444 -6.70 2.74 5.39
N ILE A 445 -7.23 1.81 6.19
CA ILE A 445 -7.39 2.02 7.64
C ILE A 445 -6.04 2.27 8.30
N LYS A 446 -5.00 1.53 7.89
CA LYS A 446 -3.63 1.73 8.40
C LYS A 446 -3.14 3.16 8.17
N ILE A 447 -3.40 3.71 6.97
CA ILE A 447 -2.89 5.03 6.57
C ILE A 447 -3.62 6.18 7.25
N LEU A 448 -4.90 6.02 7.60
CA LEU A 448 -5.67 7.05 8.30
C LEU A 448 -5.02 7.51 9.62
N PHE A 449 -4.20 6.66 10.22
CA PHE A 449 -3.51 6.93 11.48
C PHE A 449 -2.02 7.25 11.32
N VAL A 450 -1.51 7.34 10.06
CA VAL A 450 -0.11 7.70 9.78
C VAL A 450 -0.04 9.17 9.38
N PRO A 451 0.64 10.04 10.16
CA PRO A 451 0.69 11.50 9.90
C PRO A 451 1.26 11.87 8.53
N GLU A 452 2.27 11.15 8.06
CA GLU A 452 2.97 11.39 6.78
C GLU A 452 2.05 11.30 5.55
N SER A 453 0.88 10.67 5.67
CA SER A 453 -0.09 10.56 4.58
C SER A 453 -0.95 11.82 4.40
N THR A 454 -0.89 12.77 5.33
CA THR A 454 -1.69 14.01 5.35
C THR A 454 -0.85 15.27 5.12
N GLU A 455 0.47 15.17 5.07
CA GLU A 455 1.36 16.30 4.82
C GLU A 455 1.06 16.92 3.44
N GLY A 456 1.03 18.27 3.39
CA GLY A 456 0.79 19.04 2.17
C GLY A 456 2.02 19.11 1.24
N VAL A 457 1.86 19.77 0.10
CA VAL A 457 2.99 20.10 -0.79
C VAL A 457 3.91 21.08 -0.08
N GLU A 458 5.24 20.89 -0.22
CA GLU A 458 6.24 21.82 0.31
C GLU A 458 5.96 23.28 -0.09
N GLU A 459 6.25 24.23 0.82
CA GLU A 459 6.06 25.66 0.59
C GLU A 459 6.81 26.10 -0.69
N GLY A 460 6.10 26.76 -1.60
CA GLY A 460 6.63 27.25 -2.89
C GLY A 460 6.12 26.51 -4.12
N ARG A 461 5.47 25.33 -3.99
CA ARG A 461 4.83 24.64 -5.10
C ARG A 461 3.35 24.97 -5.21
N ASN A 462 3.04 26.14 -5.75
CA ASN A 462 1.65 26.62 -5.89
C ASN A 462 0.87 26.00 -7.06
N THR A 463 1.55 25.30 -7.97
CA THR A 463 0.94 24.59 -9.10
C THR A 463 1.43 23.15 -9.14
N ALA A 464 0.64 22.25 -9.74
CA ALA A 464 0.98 20.83 -9.89
C ALA A 464 2.32 20.58 -10.61
N MET A 465 2.91 21.61 -11.18
CA MET A 465 4.21 21.64 -11.83
C MET A 465 4.94 22.95 -11.58
N GLU A 466 6.01 22.90 -10.81
CA GLU A 466 7.14 23.76 -11.11
C GLU A 466 7.86 23.16 -12.32
N LYS A 467 8.14 24.01 -13.33
CA LYS A 467 8.94 23.70 -14.52
C LYS A 467 10.39 23.26 -14.23
N LYS A 468 10.75 23.03 -12.96
CA LYS A 468 12.09 22.63 -12.53
C LYS A 468 12.05 21.15 -12.14
N ARG A 469 12.67 20.33 -12.98
CA ARG A 469 13.04 18.91 -12.80
C ARG A 469 11.95 17.85 -13.01
N VAL A 470 11.09 17.99 -14.00
CA VAL A 470 10.87 16.85 -14.88
C VAL A 470 11.96 17.01 -15.92
N ASP A 471 12.97 16.17 -15.85
CA ASP A 471 14.17 16.33 -16.65
C ASP A 471 13.83 16.54 -18.10
N ALA A 472 14.43 17.56 -18.72
CA ALA A 472 14.43 17.78 -20.16
C ALA A 472 14.78 16.50 -20.97
N ARG A 473 15.43 15.53 -20.37
CA ARG A 473 15.73 14.19 -20.89
C ARG A 473 14.50 13.34 -21.25
N TRP A 474 13.34 13.54 -20.60
CA TRP A 474 12.13 12.82 -21.03
C TRP A 474 11.59 13.31 -22.37
N HIS A 475 11.82 14.58 -22.70
CA HIS A 475 11.48 15.17 -23.98
C HIS A 475 12.43 14.74 -25.11
N GLU A 476 13.73 14.60 -24.85
CA GLU A 476 14.71 14.17 -25.88
C GLU A 476 14.46 12.73 -26.34
N ILE A 477 13.99 11.83 -25.46
CA ILE A 477 13.74 10.42 -25.80
C ILE A 477 12.49 10.24 -26.65
N SER A 478 11.50 11.15 -26.57
CA SER A 478 10.28 11.08 -27.40
C SER A 478 10.44 11.78 -28.75
N VAL A 479 11.38 12.68 -28.92
CA VAL A 479 11.59 13.46 -30.14
C VAL A 479 12.64 12.83 -31.08
N GLU A 480 13.56 12.01 -30.58
CA GLU A 480 14.54 11.29 -31.45
C GLU A 480 14.02 10.08 -32.24
N LYS A 481 12.70 9.83 -32.20
CA LYS A 481 12.06 8.70 -32.93
C LYS A 481 10.81 9.11 -33.69
N GLN A 482 10.83 10.28 -34.33
CA GLN A 482 9.93 10.59 -35.46
C GLN A 482 10.73 10.72 -36.74
#